data_26f4fb60bdf425e5c189eaf148a36667
#
_entry.id   26f4fb60bdf425e5c189eaf148a36667
#
_cell.length_a   1.000
_cell.length_b   1.000
_cell.length_c   1.000
_cell.angle_alpha   90.00
_cell.angle_beta   90.00
_cell.angle_gamma   90.00
#
_symmetry.space_group_name_H-M   'P 1'
#
loop_
_entity.id
_entity.type
_entity.pdbx_description
1 polymer ?
#
loop_
_entity_poly.entity_id
_entity_poly.type
_entity_poly.pdbx_seq_one_letter_code
_entity_poly.pdbx_strand_id
1 'polypeptide(L)'
;SVSIGYNETELRNAVNVGSIIQNEVDLGQDERAYSRIAYTYNTLRDGLDPNFGVLLKLSQEVSGFTGDGESSKTSALARLQRKILNEEVLVKGTLEGGVLNYGNSRVTDRFFLGSALMRGFEPGGIGPREIVNEGEVINDALGGNTFAVLRLEAEFSLGLPEEYGIDGGIFFDVGNLWSLDNISEDVIYDDGSWRSVLGASLFWKTPIGPLRFNFSRPLQKETFDREQNFDLTIRTQF
;
A
#
# COMPACT_ATOMS: atom_id res chain seq x y z
N SER A 1 -6.63 10.18 18.12
CA SER A 1 -7.18 11.36 17.42
C SER A 1 -8.61 11.08 16.95
N VAL A 2 -9.41 12.13 16.88
CA VAL A 2 -10.73 12.12 16.25
C VAL A 2 -10.73 13.25 15.22
N SER A 3 -11.24 13.00 14.04
CA SER A 3 -11.37 13.99 12.97
C SER A 3 -12.74 13.89 12.30
N ILE A 4 -13.27 15.02 11.88
CA ILE A 4 -14.48 15.15 11.08
C ILE A 4 -14.07 15.96 9.85
N GLY A 5 -14.54 15.59 8.69
CA GLY A 5 -14.22 16.26 7.46
C GLY A 5 -15.26 16.01 6.38
N TYR A 6 -15.01 16.63 5.25
CA TYR A 6 -15.81 16.53 4.05
C TYR A 6 -14.90 16.26 2.87
N ASN A 7 -15.24 15.26 2.07
CA ASN A 7 -14.53 14.89 0.87
C ASN A 7 -15.40 15.17 -0.35
N GLU A 8 -14.79 15.73 -1.36
CA GLU A 8 -15.33 15.92 -2.70
C GLU A 8 -14.39 15.24 -3.69
N THR A 9 -14.88 14.30 -4.45
CA THR A 9 -14.07 13.52 -5.38
C THR A 9 -14.79 13.40 -6.72
N GLU A 10 -14.08 13.63 -7.82
CA GLU A 10 -14.59 13.47 -9.17
C GLU A 10 -13.53 12.85 -10.08
N LEU A 11 -13.88 11.81 -10.81
CA LEU A 11 -13.08 11.25 -11.89
C LEU A 11 -13.40 11.99 -13.19
N ARG A 12 -12.37 12.50 -13.86
CA ARG A 12 -12.52 13.26 -15.12
C ARG A 12 -11.56 12.76 -16.20
N ASN A 13 -11.96 12.92 -17.44
CA ASN A 13 -11.10 12.74 -18.62
C ASN A 13 -10.45 11.34 -18.72
N ALA A 14 -11.15 10.28 -18.34
CA ALA A 14 -10.70 8.94 -18.58
C ALA A 14 -10.70 8.65 -20.11
N VAL A 15 -9.58 8.19 -20.64
CA VAL A 15 -9.41 7.85 -22.05
C VAL A 15 -8.85 6.43 -22.12
N ASN A 16 -9.42 5.59 -22.99
CA ASN A 16 -9.04 4.19 -23.17
C ASN A 16 -9.12 3.39 -21.85
N VAL A 17 -10.24 3.51 -21.17
CA VAL A 17 -10.54 2.81 -19.92
C VAL A 17 -11.68 1.81 -20.11
N GLY A 18 -11.75 0.83 -19.23
CA GLY A 18 -12.83 -0.15 -19.21
C GLY A 18 -14.17 0.42 -18.78
N SER A 19 -15.18 -0.41 -18.89
CA SER A 19 -16.57 -0.04 -18.63
C SER A 19 -16.82 0.38 -17.19
N ILE A 20 -16.11 -0.21 -16.24
CA ILE A 20 -16.25 0.09 -14.81
C ILE A 20 -15.73 1.51 -14.50
N ILE A 21 -14.54 1.83 -15.00
CA ILE A 21 -13.96 3.19 -14.83
C ILE A 21 -14.81 4.22 -15.58
N GLN A 22 -15.30 3.90 -16.79
CA GLN A 22 -16.16 4.83 -17.54
C GLN A 22 -17.48 5.11 -16.79
N ASN A 23 -18.12 4.08 -16.23
CA ASN A 23 -19.31 4.26 -15.40
C ASN A 23 -19.04 5.14 -14.18
N GLU A 24 -17.87 5.03 -13.55
CA GLU A 24 -17.45 5.88 -12.42
C GLU A 24 -17.31 7.36 -12.84
N VAL A 25 -16.79 7.61 -14.05
CA VAL A 25 -16.72 8.97 -14.62
C VAL A 25 -18.12 9.52 -14.87
N ASP A 26 -19.02 8.71 -15.42
CA ASP A 26 -20.40 9.11 -15.76
C ASP A 26 -21.25 9.39 -14.51
N LEU A 27 -20.94 8.76 -13.36
CA LEU A 27 -21.55 9.08 -12.07
C LEU A 27 -21.20 10.48 -11.57
N GLY A 28 -20.09 11.07 -12.06
CA GLY A 28 -19.66 12.41 -11.72
C GLY A 28 -19.12 12.56 -10.29
N GLN A 29 -19.37 13.71 -9.72
CA GLN A 29 -18.88 14.12 -8.40
C GLN A 29 -19.48 13.27 -7.28
N ASP A 30 -18.65 12.94 -6.29
CA ASP A 30 -19.01 12.25 -5.06
C ASP A 30 -18.67 13.15 -3.86
N GLU A 31 -19.65 13.40 -3.04
CA GLU A 31 -19.57 14.32 -1.89
C GLU A 31 -19.99 13.60 -0.61
N ARG A 32 -19.09 13.54 0.38
CA ARG A 32 -19.38 12.85 1.65
C ARG A 32 -18.78 13.54 2.86
N ALA A 33 -19.60 13.68 3.91
CA ALA A 33 -19.06 13.96 5.24
C ALA A 33 -18.56 12.65 5.87
N TYR A 34 -17.43 12.70 6.55
CA TYR A 34 -16.86 11.57 7.24
C TYR A 34 -16.48 11.90 8.69
N SER A 35 -16.46 10.87 9.52
CA SER A 35 -15.85 10.87 10.84
C SER A 35 -14.81 9.76 10.94
N ARG A 36 -13.62 10.09 11.43
CA ARG A 36 -12.54 9.13 11.61
C ARG A 36 -12.05 9.16 13.05
N ILE A 37 -11.89 7.97 13.60
CA ILE A 37 -11.21 7.73 14.88
C ILE A 37 -9.93 6.98 14.58
N ALA A 38 -8.79 7.48 15.07
CA ALA A 38 -7.51 6.81 14.91
C ALA A 38 -6.79 6.70 16.26
N TYR A 39 -6.25 5.50 16.51
CA TYR A 39 -5.42 5.18 17.65
C TYR A 39 -4.00 4.83 17.18
N THR A 40 -3.01 5.42 17.83
CA THR A 40 -1.60 5.12 17.56
C THR A 40 -0.89 4.86 18.88
N TYR A 41 -0.28 3.68 19.00
CA TYR A 41 0.66 3.34 20.04
C TYR A 41 2.05 3.17 19.41
N ASN A 42 3.02 3.96 19.83
CA ASN A 42 4.35 3.98 19.22
C ASN A 42 5.43 4.00 20.30
N THR A 43 6.21 2.93 20.35
CA THR A 43 7.41 2.81 21.17
C THR A 43 8.68 2.77 20.33
N LEU A 44 8.56 2.93 19.00
CA LEU A 44 9.70 3.13 18.13
C LEU A 44 10.33 4.47 18.48
N ARG A 45 11.57 4.47 18.95
CA ARG A 45 12.30 5.69 19.27
C ARG A 45 13.15 6.07 18.07
N ASP A 46 12.73 7.10 17.38
CA ASP A 46 13.53 7.69 16.32
C ASP A 46 14.79 8.33 16.94
N GLY A 47 15.97 7.98 16.42
CA GLY A 47 17.26 8.55 16.82
C GLY A 47 17.89 8.00 18.08
N LEU A 48 17.23 7.17 18.85
CA LEU A 48 17.82 6.36 19.92
C LEU A 48 17.86 4.92 19.45
N ASP A 49 18.92 4.20 19.81
CA ASP A 49 19.16 2.82 19.41
C ASP A 49 18.19 1.84 20.12
N PRO A 50 17.00 1.54 19.56
CA PRO A 50 16.02 0.74 20.25
C PRO A 50 16.30 -0.74 19.99
N ASN A 51 16.61 -1.48 21.05
CA ASN A 51 16.71 -2.93 20.96
C ASN A 51 15.38 -3.58 20.59
N PHE A 52 14.29 -2.92 20.93
CA PHE A 52 12.93 -3.37 20.65
C PHE A 52 11.97 -2.20 20.51
N GLY A 53 11.10 -2.23 19.51
CA GLY A 53 10.08 -1.21 19.32
C GLY A 53 8.80 -1.78 18.70
N VAL A 54 7.68 -1.18 19.06
CA VAL A 54 6.34 -1.53 18.60
C VAL A 54 5.64 -0.29 18.07
N LEU A 55 5.00 -0.41 16.91
CA LEU A 55 4.07 0.56 16.38
C LEU A 55 2.74 -0.14 16.07
N LEU A 56 1.67 0.31 16.71
CA LEU A 56 0.31 -0.11 16.39
C LEU A 56 -0.47 1.11 15.91
N LYS A 57 -1.15 0.98 14.79
CA LYS A 57 -2.11 1.97 14.27
C LYS A 57 -3.42 1.27 13.98
N LEU A 58 -4.50 1.85 14.45
CA LEU A 58 -5.86 1.44 14.13
C LEU A 58 -6.62 2.67 13.67
N SER A 59 -7.38 2.56 12.61
CA SER A 59 -8.21 3.63 12.09
C SER A 59 -9.57 3.09 11.68
N GLN A 60 -10.62 3.77 12.13
CA GLN A 60 -11.99 3.53 11.71
C GLN A 60 -12.54 4.83 11.15
N GLU A 61 -12.99 4.79 9.92
CA GLU A 61 -13.67 5.89 9.25
C GLU A 61 -15.08 5.45 8.89
N VAL A 62 -16.04 6.32 9.12
CA VAL A 62 -17.42 6.16 8.69
C VAL A 62 -17.77 7.40 7.90
N SER A 63 -18.31 7.24 6.71
CA SER A 63 -18.76 8.33 5.83
C SER A 63 -20.19 8.12 5.37
N GLY A 64 -20.80 9.18 4.80
CA GLY A 64 -22.16 9.11 4.29
C GLY A 64 -23.23 9.65 5.26
N PHE A 65 -22.87 10.37 6.32
CA PHE A 65 -23.84 11.07 7.17
C PHE A 65 -24.65 12.12 6.40
N THR A 66 -24.03 12.68 5.35
CA THR A 66 -24.65 13.57 4.36
C THR A 66 -23.97 13.31 3.02
N GLY A 67 -24.72 13.30 1.92
CA GLY A 67 -24.22 13.08 0.56
C GLY A 67 -24.44 11.64 0.07
N ASP A 68 -23.57 11.19 -0.80
CA ASP A 68 -23.73 9.96 -1.58
C ASP A 68 -23.18 8.74 -0.85
N GLY A 69 -24.07 7.88 -0.39
CA GLY A 69 -23.78 6.54 0.11
C GLY A 69 -23.04 6.44 1.46
N GLU A 70 -23.29 5.38 2.17
CA GLU A 70 -22.66 5.08 3.46
C GLU A 70 -21.48 4.13 3.29
N SER A 71 -20.34 4.41 3.93
CA SER A 71 -19.19 3.52 3.95
C SER A 71 -18.53 3.43 5.32
N SER A 72 -17.88 2.31 5.58
CA SER A 72 -17.10 2.05 6.78
C SER A 72 -15.74 1.48 6.39
N LYS A 73 -14.67 2.25 6.60
CA LYS A 73 -13.31 1.90 6.25
C LYS A 73 -12.49 1.66 7.52
N THR A 74 -12.07 0.42 7.72
CA THR A 74 -11.23 0.00 8.84
C THR A 74 -9.82 -0.28 8.33
N SER A 75 -8.79 0.22 9.00
CA SER A 75 -7.42 -0.16 8.71
C SER A 75 -6.61 -0.39 9.97
N ALA A 76 -5.68 -1.33 9.90
CA ALA A 76 -4.79 -1.70 10.99
C ALA A 76 -3.37 -1.89 10.48
N LEU A 77 -2.40 -1.42 11.28
CA LEU A 77 -0.98 -1.65 11.06
C LEU A 77 -0.34 -2.05 12.39
N ALA A 78 0.41 -3.15 12.37
CA ALA A 78 1.28 -3.57 13.45
C ALA A 78 2.71 -3.71 12.93
N ARG A 79 3.67 -3.00 13.55
CA ARG A 79 5.09 -3.13 13.25
C ARG A 79 5.83 -3.49 14.51
N LEU A 80 6.67 -4.49 14.40
CA LEU A 80 7.65 -4.88 15.41
C LEU A 80 9.04 -4.66 14.81
N GLN A 81 9.96 -4.13 15.61
CA GLN A 81 11.38 -4.10 15.25
C GLN A 81 12.24 -4.52 16.43
N ARG A 82 13.34 -5.19 16.12
CA ARG A 82 14.30 -5.62 17.13
C ARG A 82 15.70 -5.71 16.55
N LYS A 83 16.69 -5.27 17.30
CA LYS A 83 18.08 -5.55 17.00
C LYS A 83 18.46 -6.95 17.50
N ILE A 84 19.17 -7.68 16.68
CA ILE A 84 19.69 -9.04 16.92
C ILE A 84 21.19 -9.10 16.58
N LEU A 85 21.83 -10.23 16.82
CA LEU A 85 23.26 -10.46 16.50
C LEU A 85 24.16 -9.35 17.09
N ASN A 86 24.11 -9.15 18.42
CA ASN A 86 24.86 -8.10 19.13
C ASN A 86 24.56 -6.67 18.62
N GLU A 87 23.30 -6.44 18.22
CA GLU A 87 22.80 -5.15 17.72
C GLU A 87 23.26 -4.78 16.29
N GLU A 88 23.93 -5.69 15.59
CA GLU A 88 24.42 -5.45 14.21
C GLU A 88 23.31 -5.55 13.16
N VAL A 89 22.24 -6.29 13.44
CA VAL A 89 21.13 -6.50 12.49
C VAL A 89 19.81 -6.00 13.08
N LEU A 90 19.15 -5.08 12.40
CA LEU A 90 17.81 -4.60 12.73
C LEU A 90 16.76 -5.37 11.92
N VAL A 91 15.99 -6.22 12.60
CA VAL A 91 14.86 -6.94 11.97
C VAL A 91 13.57 -6.18 12.19
N LYS A 92 12.78 -6.04 11.13
CA LYS A 92 11.47 -5.40 11.14
C LYS A 92 10.43 -6.33 10.55
N GLY A 93 9.30 -6.49 11.24
CA GLY A 93 8.11 -7.14 10.72
C GLY A 93 6.94 -6.15 10.73
N THR A 94 6.25 -6.01 9.61
CA THR A 94 5.07 -5.12 9.50
C THR A 94 3.92 -5.91 8.90
N LEU A 95 2.83 -5.99 9.64
CA LEU A 95 1.54 -6.51 9.16
C LEU A 95 0.61 -5.31 9.00
N GLU A 96 0.00 -5.18 7.83
CA GLU A 96 -0.93 -4.10 7.50
C GLU A 96 -2.11 -4.66 6.74
N GLY A 97 -3.31 -4.17 7.05
CA GLY A 97 -4.52 -4.61 6.38
C GLY A 97 -5.66 -3.61 6.54
N GLY A 98 -6.66 -3.76 5.69
CA GLY A 98 -7.84 -2.93 5.74
C GLY A 98 -9.04 -3.58 5.08
N VAL A 99 -10.21 -3.14 5.50
CA VAL A 99 -11.51 -3.55 4.96
C VAL A 99 -12.36 -2.30 4.74
N LEU A 100 -12.93 -2.20 3.58
CA LEU A 100 -13.94 -1.23 3.19
C LEU A 100 -15.28 -1.96 3.06
N ASN A 101 -16.21 -1.64 3.94
CA ASN A 101 -17.59 -2.12 3.85
C ASN A 101 -18.45 -1.02 3.22
N TYR A 102 -19.02 -1.32 2.08
CA TYR A 102 -19.80 -0.40 1.28
C TYR A 102 -20.76 -1.20 0.38
N GLY A 103 -21.94 -0.69 0.09
CA GLY A 103 -22.88 -1.38 -0.79
C GLY A 103 -22.58 -1.21 -2.27
N ASN A 104 -21.80 -0.17 -2.65
CA ASN A 104 -21.35 0.17 -3.99
C ASN A 104 -20.09 1.01 -3.91
N SER A 105 -18.94 0.40 -3.62
CA SER A 105 -17.68 1.12 -3.47
C SER A 105 -17.23 1.73 -4.79
N ARG A 106 -16.93 3.04 -4.81
CA ARG A 106 -16.30 3.68 -5.95
C ARG A 106 -14.80 3.34 -6.00
N VAL A 107 -14.23 3.36 -7.19
CA VAL A 107 -12.79 3.10 -7.38
C VAL A 107 -11.94 4.03 -6.49
N THR A 108 -12.38 5.28 -6.30
CA THR A 108 -11.71 6.28 -5.45
C THR A 108 -11.71 5.95 -3.95
N ASP A 109 -12.60 5.07 -3.48
CA ASP A 109 -12.69 4.68 -2.07
C ASP A 109 -11.81 3.47 -1.73
N ARG A 110 -11.53 2.64 -2.74
CA ARG A 110 -10.89 1.34 -2.60
C ARG A 110 -9.43 1.45 -2.20
N PHE A 111 -8.89 0.36 -1.75
CA PHE A 111 -7.45 0.23 -1.51
C PHE A 111 -6.73 -0.10 -2.80
N PHE A 112 -5.49 0.42 -2.93
CA PHE A 112 -4.57 0.09 -4.02
C PHE A 112 -3.24 -0.33 -3.42
N LEU A 113 -2.68 -1.41 -3.91
CA LEU A 113 -1.35 -1.86 -3.54
C LEU A 113 -0.35 -1.53 -4.64
N GLY A 114 0.89 -1.28 -4.23
CA GLY A 114 2.02 -1.00 -5.10
C GLY A 114 3.26 -0.77 -4.24
N SER A 115 4.33 -0.18 -4.79
CA SER A 115 5.66 -0.07 -4.18
C SER A 115 5.68 0.49 -2.74
N ALA A 116 4.72 1.32 -2.36
CA ALA A 116 4.62 1.88 -1.01
C ALA A 116 4.23 0.83 0.06
N LEU A 117 3.35 -0.11 -0.30
CA LEU A 117 2.84 -1.16 0.60
C LEU A 117 3.44 -2.52 0.28
N MET A 118 3.67 -2.82 -0.99
CA MET A 118 4.25 -4.06 -1.49
C MET A 118 5.26 -3.75 -2.58
N ARG A 119 6.55 -3.84 -2.27
CA ARG A 119 7.65 -3.58 -3.20
C ARG A 119 7.60 -4.56 -4.37
N GLY A 120 8.17 -4.22 -5.50
CA GLY A 120 8.21 -5.09 -6.68
C GLY A 120 7.04 -4.92 -7.64
N PHE A 121 6.07 -4.06 -7.32
CA PHE A 121 4.93 -3.76 -8.17
C PHE A 121 4.72 -2.24 -8.30
N GLU A 122 4.22 -1.82 -9.45
CA GLU A 122 3.80 -0.43 -9.69
C GLU A 122 2.63 -0.02 -8.78
N PRO A 123 2.35 1.28 -8.59
CA PRO A 123 1.11 1.73 -7.99
C PRO A 123 -0.10 1.15 -8.72
N GLY A 124 -1.01 0.46 -7.98
CA GLY A 124 -2.11 -0.29 -8.59
C GLY A 124 -1.66 -1.49 -9.43
N GLY A 125 -0.43 -1.97 -9.22
CA GLY A 125 0.16 -3.05 -10.01
C GLY A 125 -0.42 -4.43 -9.72
N ILE A 126 -1.12 -4.61 -8.60
CA ILE A 126 -1.75 -5.88 -8.20
C ILE A 126 -3.19 -5.69 -7.75
N GLY A 127 -3.96 -6.76 -7.76
CA GLY A 127 -5.35 -6.81 -7.30
C GLY A 127 -6.35 -6.91 -8.44
N PRO A 128 -7.64 -6.71 -8.15
CA PRO A 128 -8.71 -6.76 -9.14
C PRO A 128 -8.49 -5.81 -10.33
N ARG A 129 -8.72 -6.32 -11.52
CA ARG A 129 -8.48 -5.60 -12.78
C ARG A 129 -9.58 -5.89 -13.78
N GLU A 130 -9.94 -4.88 -14.57
CA GLU A 130 -10.78 -5.04 -15.77
C GLU A 130 -9.87 -5.24 -16.97
N ILE A 131 -10.04 -6.38 -17.68
CA ILE A 131 -9.25 -6.74 -18.85
C ILE A 131 -10.17 -6.86 -20.06
N VAL A 132 -10.00 -5.98 -21.02
CA VAL A 132 -10.75 -6.03 -22.29
C VAL A 132 -9.76 -6.17 -23.44
N ASN A 133 -9.98 -7.15 -24.32
CA ASN A 133 -9.13 -7.48 -25.46
C ASN A 133 -9.78 -7.14 -26.81
N GLU A 134 -10.60 -6.11 -26.86
CA GLU A 134 -11.24 -5.66 -28.11
C GLU A 134 -10.48 -4.48 -28.73
N GLY A 135 -9.46 -4.78 -29.53
CA GLY A 135 -8.67 -3.78 -30.26
C GLY A 135 -7.46 -3.27 -29.46
N GLU A 136 -7.63 -2.36 -28.53
CA GLU A 136 -6.60 -1.98 -27.54
C GLU A 136 -6.78 -2.79 -26.27
N VAL A 137 -5.69 -3.28 -25.70
CA VAL A 137 -5.72 -4.04 -24.45
C VAL A 137 -5.93 -3.07 -23.30
N ILE A 138 -7.12 -3.10 -22.70
CA ILE A 138 -7.41 -2.41 -21.44
C ILE A 138 -6.95 -3.30 -20.30
N ASN A 139 -6.24 -2.73 -19.34
CA ASN A 139 -5.77 -3.39 -18.12
C ASN A 139 -5.86 -2.38 -16.96
N ASP A 140 -7.10 -2.14 -16.51
CA ASP A 140 -7.39 -1.14 -15.49
C ASP A 140 -7.36 -1.73 -14.09
N ALA A 141 -6.58 -1.09 -13.21
CA ALA A 141 -6.58 -1.41 -11.79
C ALA A 141 -7.87 -0.87 -11.16
N LEU A 142 -8.67 -1.74 -10.60
CA LEU A 142 -9.93 -1.39 -9.94
C LEU A 142 -9.82 -1.17 -8.44
N GLY A 143 -8.63 -1.49 -7.86
CA GLY A 143 -8.47 -1.54 -6.41
C GLY A 143 -9.18 -2.75 -5.80
N GLY A 144 -9.34 -2.75 -4.49
CA GLY A 144 -10.07 -3.79 -3.76
C GLY A 144 -10.59 -3.27 -2.43
N ASN A 145 -11.65 -3.87 -1.94
CA ASN A 145 -12.27 -3.50 -0.67
C ASN A 145 -11.53 -4.10 0.53
N THR A 146 -10.70 -5.11 0.30
CA THR A 146 -9.94 -5.77 1.36
C THR A 146 -8.50 -5.99 0.93
N PHE A 147 -7.57 -5.71 1.83
CA PHE A 147 -6.16 -6.04 1.60
C PHE A 147 -5.49 -6.57 2.87
N ALA A 148 -4.43 -7.33 2.67
CA ALA A 148 -3.51 -7.75 3.73
C ALA A 148 -2.08 -7.83 3.17
N VAL A 149 -1.11 -7.26 3.89
CA VAL A 149 0.30 -7.24 3.51
C VAL A 149 1.17 -7.54 4.72
N LEU A 150 2.08 -8.49 4.58
CA LEU A 150 3.17 -8.77 5.52
C LEU A 150 4.49 -8.36 4.87
N ARG A 151 5.27 -7.55 5.56
CA ARG A 151 6.60 -7.12 5.14
C ARG A 151 7.63 -7.53 6.19
N LEU A 152 8.61 -8.29 5.82
CA LEU A 152 9.75 -8.68 6.64
C LEU A 152 11.01 -8.04 6.08
N GLU A 153 11.84 -7.48 6.94
CA GLU A 153 13.05 -6.76 6.55
C GLU A 153 14.15 -6.97 7.57
N ALA A 154 15.37 -7.16 7.08
CA ALA A 154 16.58 -7.15 7.89
C ALA A 154 17.54 -6.10 7.33
N GLU A 155 17.97 -5.15 8.18
CA GLU A 155 18.92 -4.09 7.86
C GLU A 155 20.23 -4.37 8.60
N PHE A 156 21.37 -4.22 7.94
CA PHE A 156 22.69 -4.49 8.49
C PHE A 156 23.77 -3.62 7.85
N SER A 157 24.86 -3.42 8.57
CA SER A 157 26.03 -2.73 8.03
C SER A 157 26.72 -3.58 6.97
N LEU A 158 27.12 -2.94 5.87
CA LEU A 158 27.90 -3.56 4.78
C LEU A 158 29.40 -3.62 5.07
N GLY A 159 29.86 -3.18 6.25
CA GLY A 159 31.26 -3.13 6.62
C GLY A 159 32.03 -1.98 5.91
N LEU A 160 31.30 -1.03 5.31
CA LEU A 160 31.88 0.20 4.76
C LEU A 160 32.18 1.19 5.88
N PRO A 161 33.16 2.12 5.69
CA PRO A 161 33.39 3.20 6.63
C PRO A 161 32.09 3.97 6.94
N GLU A 162 31.84 4.25 8.24
CA GLU A 162 30.62 4.93 8.72
C GLU A 162 30.40 6.29 8.05
N GLU A 163 31.48 6.94 7.60
CA GLU A 163 31.46 8.23 6.89
C GLU A 163 30.62 8.19 5.61
N TYR A 164 30.51 7.04 4.95
CA TYR A 164 29.68 6.89 3.74
C TYR A 164 28.18 6.83 4.05
N GLY A 165 27.83 6.48 5.28
CA GLY A 165 26.43 6.38 5.73
C GLY A 165 25.62 5.37 4.92
N ILE A 166 26.25 4.26 4.48
CA ILE A 166 25.63 3.25 3.62
C ILE A 166 25.44 1.95 4.39
N ASP A 167 24.18 1.51 4.48
CA ASP A 167 23.76 0.23 5.07
C ASP A 167 23.04 -0.62 4.02
N GLY A 168 23.07 -1.92 4.19
CA GLY A 168 22.36 -2.89 3.36
C GLY A 168 21.11 -3.44 4.01
N GLY A 169 20.27 -4.09 3.24
CA GLY A 169 19.13 -4.84 3.76
C GLY A 169 18.61 -5.86 2.76
N ILE A 170 17.89 -6.82 3.30
CA ILE A 170 17.10 -7.79 2.52
C ILE A 170 15.66 -7.73 3.00
N PHE A 171 14.73 -8.04 2.10
CA PHE A 171 13.32 -8.02 2.45
C PHE A 171 12.52 -9.10 1.73
N PHE A 172 11.41 -9.47 2.36
CA PHE A 172 10.41 -10.36 1.80
C PHE A 172 9.03 -9.79 2.10
N ASP A 173 8.26 -9.54 1.04
CA ASP A 173 6.90 -9.00 1.14
C ASP A 173 5.91 -10.02 0.60
N VAL A 174 4.79 -10.18 1.30
CA VAL A 174 3.64 -10.99 0.86
C VAL A 174 2.38 -10.17 1.01
N GLY A 175 1.54 -10.14 -0.01
CA GLY A 175 0.31 -9.37 0.04
C GLY A 175 -0.77 -9.87 -0.90
N ASN A 176 -1.97 -9.41 -0.62
CA ASN A 176 -3.16 -9.66 -1.40
C ASN A 176 -4.11 -8.47 -1.34
N LEU A 177 -4.85 -8.25 -2.43
CA LEU A 177 -5.89 -7.23 -2.57
C LEU A 177 -7.06 -7.85 -3.32
N TRP A 178 -8.25 -7.79 -2.74
CA TRP A 178 -9.43 -8.48 -3.29
C TRP A 178 -10.75 -7.84 -2.86
N SER A 179 -11.85 -8.44 -3.28
CA SER A 179 -13.23 -8.11 -2.93
C SER A 179 -13.72 -6.81 -3.55
N LEU A 180 -14.45 -6.96 -4.65
CA LEU A 180 -15.22 -5.88 -5.26
C LEU A 180 -16.72 -6.10 -5.03
N ASP A 181 -17.49 -5.02 -4.95
CA ASP A 181 -18.95 -5.09 -4.85
C ASP A 181 -19.58 -5.31 -6.23
N ASN A 182 -18.98 -4.73 -7.28
CA ASN A 182 -19.45 -4.82 -8.66
C ASN A 182 -18.45 -5.61 -9.50
N ILE A 183 -18.85 -6.79 -9.95
CA ILE A 183 -18.04 -7.69 -10.76
C ILE A 183 -18.72 -7.81 -12.13
N SER A 184 -17.98 -7.56 -13.22
CA SER A 184 -18.33 -7.92 -14.58
C SER A 184 -17.57 -9.17 -15.02
N GLU A 185 -17.94 -9.76 -16.16
CA GLU A 185 -17.24 -10.94 -16.71
C GLU A 185 -15.77 -10.64 -17.06
N ASP A 186 -15.43 -9.36 -17.29
CA ASP A 186 -14.09 -8.90 -17.63
C ASP A 186 -13.19 -8.62 -16.40
N VAL A 187 -13.73 -8.76 -15.18
CA VAL A 187 -12.96 -8.58 -13.93
C VAL A 187 -12.24 -9.85 -13.57
N ILE A 188 -10.94 -9.73 -13.32
CA ILE A 188 -10.08 -10.83 -12.88
C ILE A 188 -9.43 -10.49 -11.53
N TYR A 189 -8.96 -11.52 -10.80
CA TYR A 189 -8.23 -11.45 -9.51
C TYR A 189 -9.03 -10.87 -8.35
N ASP A 190 -10.36 -10.93 -8.40
CA ASP A 190 -11.24 -10.48 -7.31
C ASP A 190 -11.37 -11.51 -6.18
N ASP A 191 -11.14 -12.77 -6.45
CA ASP A 191 -11.22 -13.90 -5.52
C ASP A 191 -10.01 -14.02 -4.56
N GLY A 192 -9.02 -13.15 -4.73
CA GLY A 192 -7.87 -13.06 -3.85
C GLY A 192 -6.70 -13.97 -4.22
N SER A 193 -5.77 -13.43 -4.97
CA SER A 193 -4.50 -14.09 -5.30
C SER A 193 -3.35 -13.49 -4.50
N TRP A 194 -2.61 -14.32 -3.79
CA TRP A 194 -1.43 -13.90 -3.04
C TRP A 194 -0.24 -13.64 -3.96
N ARG A 195 0.48 -12.56 -3.71
CA ARG A 195 1.73 -12.20 -4.36
C ARG A 195 2.85 -12.24 -3.35
N SER A 196 4.06 -12.57 -3.77
CA SER A 196 5.24 -12.51 -2.93
C SER A 196 6.45 -11.96 -3.67
N VAL A 197 7.29 -11.24 -2.96
CA VAL A 197 8.46 -10.53 -3.49
C VAL A 197 9.64 -10.74 -2.57
N LEU A 198 10.80 -11.00 -3.14
CA LEU A 198 12.09 -10.96 -2.46
C LEU A 198 12.92 -9.81 -3.03
N GLY A 199 13.70 -9.14 -2.19
CA GLY A 199 14.57 -8.08 -2.66
C GLY A 199 15.67 -7.70 -1.70
N ALA A 200 16.51 -6.78 -2.18
CA ALA A 200 17.57 -6.15 -1.42
C ALA A 200 17.36 -4.63 -1.40
N SER A 201 17.78 -4.00 -0.31
CA SER A 201 17.74 -2.55 -0.14
C SER A 201 19.14 -2.00 0.13
N LEU A 202 19.40 -0.81 -0.40
CA LEU A 202 20.54 0.01 -0.03
C LEU A 202 20.01 1.27 0.67
N PHE A 203 20.47 1.52 1.87
CA PHE A 203 20.14 2.70 2.65
C PHE A 203 21.33 3.64 2.63
N TRP A 204 21.09 4.88 2.23
CA TRP A 204 22.16 5.89 2.19
C TRP A 204 21.74 7.14 2.96
N LYS A 205 22.45 7.42 4.05
CA LYS A 205 22.26 8.62 4.86
C LYS A 205 22.95 9.79 4.21
N THR A 206 22.18 10.68 3.59
CA THR A 206 22.71 11.86 2.91
C THR A 206 22.39 13.14 3.67
N PRO A 207 23.11 14.26 3.42
CA PRO A 207 22.78 15.56 4.04
C PRO A 207 21.37 16.08 3.72
N ILE A 208 20.79 15.65 2.59
CA ILE A 208 19.43 16.04 2.18
C ILE A 208 18.35 15.12 2.73
N GLY A 209 18.73 14.09 3.48
CA GLY A 209 17.84 13.07 4.05
C GLY A 209 18.21 11.65 3.63
N PRO A 210 17.65 10.64 4.29
CA PRO A 210 17.92 9.25 3.96
C PRO A 210 17.27 8.86 2.63
N LEU A 211 18.10 8.28 1.76
CA LEU A 211 17.68 7.64 0.51
C LEU A 211 17.60 6.13 0.72
N ARG A 212 16.63 5.51 0.08
CA ARG A 212 16.49 4.06 0.05
C ARG A 212 16.28 3.59 -1.37
N PHE A 213 17.15 2.72 -1.85
CA PHE A 213 17.07 2.05 -3.13
C PHE A 213 16.62 0.62 -2.90
N ASN A 214 15.50 0.21 -3.50
CA ASN A 214 14.99 -1.15 -3.42
C ASN A 214 15.16 -1.83 -4.78
N PHE A 215 15.75 -3.01 -4.76
CA PHE A 215 15.84 -3.91 -5.90
C PHE A 215 15.02 -5.15 -5.56
N SER A 216 14.00 -5.42 -6.34
CA SER A 216 12.98 -6.41 -6.03
C SER A 216 12.74 -7.36 -7.20
N ARG A 217 12.36 -8.59 -6.85
CA ARG A 217 11.92 -9.59 -7.81
C ARG A 217 10.67 -10.27 -7.28
N PRO A 218 9.53 -10.18 -7.98
CA PRO A 218 8.36 -10.97 -7.70
C PRO A 218 8.66 -12.47 -7.82
N LEU A 219 8.33 -13.23 -6.78
CA LEU A 219 8.44 -14.70 -6.77
C LEU A 219 7.11 -15.33 -7.15
N GLN A 220 6.02 -14.72 -6.73
CA GLN A 220 4.66 -15.10 -7.07
C GLN A 220 3.90 -13.87 -7.53
N LYS A 221 3.33 -13.96 -8.71
CA LYS A 221 2.57 -12.90 -9.38
C LYS A 221 1.55 -13.51 -10.32
N GLU A 222 0.60 -12.68 -10.76
CA GLU A 222 -0.37 -13.03 -11.80
C GLU A 222 0.02 -12.44 -13.16
N THR A 223 -0.61 -12.95 -14.23
CA THR A 223 -0.21 -12.64 -15.62
C THR A 223 -0.29 -11.15 -15.95
N PHE A 224 -1.29 -10.44 -15.43
CA PHE A 224 -1.51 -9.01 -15.72
C PHE A 224 -1.03 -8.08 -14.62
N ASP A 225 -0.30 -8.59 -13.62
CA ASP A 225 0.34 -7.75 -12.61
C ASP A 225 1.43 -6.88 -13.29
N ARG A 226 1.53 -5.62 -12.81
CA ARG A 226 2.54 -4.67 -13.31
C ARG A 226 3.71 -4.62 -12.33
N GLU A 227 4.87 -5.05 -12.82
CA GLU A 227 6.09 -5.16 -12.02
C GLU A 227 6.91 -3.86 -12.01
N GLN A 228 7.50 -3.55 -10.87
CA GLN A 228 8.49 -2.48 -10.71
C GLN A 228 9.68 -3.03 -9.93
N ASN A 229 10.72 -3.47 -10.66
CA ASN A 229 11.88 -4.14 -10.05
C ASN A 229 12.85 -3.19 -9.33
N PHE A 230 12.71 -1.89 -9.54
CA PHE A 230 13.49 -0.84 -8.88
C PHE A 230 12.59 0.26 -8.34
N ASP A 231 12.85 0.68 -7.09
CA ASP A 231 12.16 1.77 -6.43
C ASP A 231 13.15 2.63 -5.64
N LEU A 232 12.96 3.94 -5.70
CA LEU A 232 13.71 4.93 -4.92
C LEU A 232 12.77 5.67 -3.98
N THR A 233 13.01 5.51 -2.69
CA THR A 233 12.28 6.25 -1.64
C THR A 233 13.18 7.33 -1.03
N ILE A 234 12.68 8.55 -0.97
CA ILE A 234 13.33 9.69 -0.33
C ILE A 234 12.50 10.07 0.89
N ARG A 235 13.12 10.11 2.07
CA ARG A 235 12.49 10.63 3.29
C ARG A 235 13.14 11.95 3.66
N THR A 236 12.42 13.03 3.51
CA THR A 236 12.82 14.34 4.04
C THR A 236 12.44 14.40 5.52
N GLN A 237 13.40 14.65 6.38
CA GLN A 237 13.16 15.03 7.79
C GLN A 237 13.25 16.57 7.84
N PHE A 238 12.12 17.19 8.08
CA PHE A 238 12.05 18.61 8.44
C PHE A 238 11.91 18.73 9.95
#